data_b23f8f26d510df24ce25ae2f954f8516
#
_entry.id   b23f8f26d510df24ce25ae2f954f8516
#
_cell.length_a   1.000
_cell.length_b   1.000
_cell.length_c   1.000
_cell.angle_alpha   90.00
_cell.angle_beta   90.00
_cell.angle_gamma   90.00
#
_symmetry.space_group_name_H-M   'P 1'
#
loop_
_entity.id
_entity.type
_entity.pdbx_description
1 polymer ?
#
loop_
_entity_poly.entity_id
_entity_poly.type
_entity_poly.pdbx_seq_one_letter_code
_entity_poly.pdbx_strand_id
1 'polypeptide(L)'
;MILSDKGTNITTIKNEKMGFAIKHDGHLILHQVFHSAIPERAELTSEEAELFTMELEGGHLLPCSQWLITGIESGGDQTEELVSVSLSIQCGQDELMAKVIFLHHLEEQSIRYLIQLGAKWDESGPKEVYLHMPFLANLRLDEEQPNHYYFPSNPQAKQDGSSMMQMHVEFTMPLGIFHPNQQHGLSLEFPNLNEYWFIWVQNRNMELKQITSLTELKQHRLLLRPDPVPADVMEIKFSAIERGWVEFFNNWRQNARKLISFKEYERPELKWYNDMFLQHFTYIFSKEVYDFDKNQIDVERLLQQGEAFGGYDSVLLWHQYPRLGVDSRNQWEFFGEFPGGMLALKNTVEQFHQRGVKVFLPFKPWDIGFDESVKQSTLSIVEIVRETNIDGVFLDTMDSVPDSFRDAVHEMKPDFVFCSEGRPKKKHQIEIITGSWNQFKNKESMPETDVFRYVMTEHFSPIISRWHVGVRKDLLIKRAIFNGTGILVWQDVFGSWLPYNKLQQAAIKKWKHIWREHKANYQSSSAVPLYPTLQSGLYCNAFPSDDGRSVIYSVYNDTNEEIRGDLLTCTSSEITSVEELWDDLPVHVEQLEGYDLIRGTVKSKELSIIKVCY
;
A
#
# COMPACT_ATOMS: atom_id res chain seq x y z
N MET A 1 34.71 -4.65 -1.46
CA MET A 1 35.97 -5.31 -1.94
C MET A 1 35.82 -5.62 -3.41
N ILE A 2 36.76 -5.17 -4.22
CA ILE A 2 36.86 -5.51 -5.64
C ILE A 2 37.91 -6.60 -5.82
N LEU A 3 37.52 -7.66 -6.52
CA LEU A 3 38.40 -8.77 -6.88
C LEU A 3 38.37 -8.94 -8.41
N SER A 4 39.49 -8.82 -9.08
CA SER A 4 39.63 -9.07 -10.51
C SER A 4 40.53 -10.29 -10.76
N ASP A 5 39.99 -11.28 -11.42
CA ASP A 5 40.77 -12.44 -11.90
C ASP A 5 41.11 -12.24 -13.37
N LYS A 6 42.39 -11.93 -13.62
CA LYS A 6 42.89 -11.72 -14.99
C LYS A 6 42.91 -13.00 -15.84
N GLY A 7 42.80 -14.17 -15.21
CA GLY A 7 42.80 -15.45 -15.94
C GLY A 7 41.43 -15.83 -16.48
N THR A 8 40.36 -15.37 -15.85
CA THR A 8 38.97 -15.69 -16.19
C THR A 8 38.17 -14.52 -16.77
N ASN A 9 38.76 -13.31 -16.82
CA ASN A 9 38.07 -12.08 -17.21
C ASN A 9 36.80 -11.82 -16.38
N ILE A 10 36.83 -12.15 -15.09
CA ILE A 10 35.74 -11.90 -14.14
C ILE A 10 36.18 -10.83 -13.15
N THR A 11 35.32 -9.88 -12.96
CA THR A 11 35.46 -8.86 -11.90
C THR A 11 34.30 -8.95 -10.93
N THR A 12 34.62 -9.02 -9.64
CA THR A 12 33.63 -9.10 -8.57
C THR A 12 33.69 -7.83 -7.71
N ILE A 13 32.57 -7.24 -7.45
CA ILE A 13 32.37 -6.21 -6.42
C ILE A 13 31.44 -6.74 -5.35
N LYS A 14 31.87 -6.72 -4.09
CA LYS A 14 31.08 -7.26 -2.98
C LYS A 14 31.34 -6.52 -1.67
N ASN A 15 30.31 -6.51 -0.83
CA ASN A 15 30.42 -6.20 0.60
C ASN A 15 30.31 -7.48 1.44
N GLU A 16 30.09 -7.35 2.74
CA GLU A 16 29.96 -8.50 3.64
C GLU A 16 28.69 -9.32 3.41
N LYS A 17 27.65 -8.70 2.82
CA LYS A 17 26.31 -9.28 2.70
C LYS A 17 25.93 -9.71 1.30
N MET A 18 26.44 -9.04 0.29
CA MET A 18 26.12 -9.34 -1.11
C MET A 18 27.22 -8.92 -2.08
N GLY A 19 27.10 -9.36 -3.33
CA GLY A 19 28.02 -8.94 -4.38
C GLY A 19 27.57 -9.36 -5.77
N PHE A 20 28.26 -8.79 -6.77
CA PHE A 20 28.07 -9.08 -8.18
C PHE A 20 29.39 -9.48 -8.81
N ALA A 21 29.37 -10.53 -9.59
CA ALA A 21 30.47 -10.90 -10.49
C ALA A 21 30.03 -10.68 -11.93
N ILE A 22 30.81 -9.93 -12.67
CA ILE A 22 30.60 -9.67 -14.10
C ILE A 22 31.72 -10.31 -14.91
N LYS A 23 31.35 -10.97 -16.00
CA LYS A 23 32.28 -11.51 -16.98
C LYS A 23 32.37 -10.52 -18.15
N HIS A 24 33.61 -10.26 -18.58
CA HIS A 24 33.88 -9.25 -19.60
C HIS A 24 34.85 -9.81 -20.68
N ASP A 25 34.58 -11.02 -21.14
CA ASP A 25 35.35 -11.70 -22.17
C ASP A 25 34.79 -11.39 -23.59
N GLY A 26 35.15 -10.21 -24.08
CA GLY A 26 34.63 -9.67 -25.34
C GLY A 26 33.20 -9.09 -25.24
N HIS A 27 32.40 -9.61 -24.35
CA HIS A 27 31.03 -9.18 -24.06
C HIS A 27 30.84 -9.03 -22.57
N LEU A 28 29.89 -8.15 -22.18
CA LEU A 28 29.55 -7.95 -20.79
C LEU A 28 28.34 -8.79 -20.41
N ILE A 29 28.49 -9.63 -19.40
CA ILE A 29 27.43 -10.53 -18.90
C ILE A 29 27.49 -10.56 -17.39
N LEU A 30 26.33 -10.62 -16.74
CA LEU A 30 26.25 -10.94 -15.32
C LEU A 30 26.55 -12.43 -15.14
N HIS A 31 27.63 -12.71 -14.44
CA HIS A 31 28.06 -14.08 -14.18
C HIS A 31 27.45 -14.65 -12.91
N GLN A 32 27.39 -13.82 -11.82
CA GLN A 32 26.99 -14.33 -10.53
C GLN A 32 26.52 -13.19 -9.61
N VAL A 33 25.54 -13.49 -8.73
CA VAL A 33 25.15 -12.64 -7.60
C VAL A 33 25.35 -13.43 -6.32
N PHE A 34 26.00 -12.83 -5.32
CA PHE A 34 26.31 -13.43 -4.03
C PHE A 34 25.36 -12.91 -2.95
N HIS A 35 25.02 -13.76 -1.98
CA HIS A 35 24.25 -13.40 -0.80
C HIS A 35 24.78 -14.13 0.44
N SER A 36 25.03 -13.42 1.54
CA SER A 36 25.66 -13.97 2.76
C SER A 36 24.85 -15.07 3.45
N ALA A 37 23.53 -15.01 3.37
CA ALA A 37 22.65 -16.02 3.94
C ALA A 37 22.64 -17.36 3.18
N ILE A 38 23.34 -17.43 2.02
CA ILE A 38 23.44 -18.62 1.17
C ILE A 38 24.93 -18.95 0.95
N PRO A 39 25.67 -19.35 2.01
CA PRO A 39 27.13 -19.45 1.94
C PRO A 39 27.65 -20.60 1.04
N GLU A 40 26.86 -21.63 0.84
CA GLU A 40 27.26 -22.80 0.01
C GLU A 40 26.89 -22.64 -1.45
N ARG A 41 26.13 -21.62 -1.80
CA ARG A 41 25.63 -21.32 -3.15
C ARG A 41 25.93 -19.89 -3.50
N ALA A 42 27.03 -19.71 -4.14
CA ALA A 42 27.39 -18.40 -4.66
C ALA A 42 26.53 -17.98 -5.88
N GLU A 43 25.56 -18.77 -6.34
CA GLU A 43 24.86 -18.57 -7.60
C GLU A 43 23.39 -18.25 -7.41
N LEU A 44 23.04 -16.96 -7.45
CA LEU A 44 21.65 -16.52 -7.54
C LEU A 44 21.15 -16.42 -9.00
N THR A 45 21.97 -16.79 -9.96
CA THR A 45 21.60 -16.90 -11.39
C THR A 45 21.84 -18.31 -11.84
N SER A 46 20.85 -18.94 -12.42
CA SER A 46 20.96 -20.29 -12.97
C SER A 46 21.80 -20.35 -14.26
N GLU A 47 21.95 -19.21 -14.93
CA GLU A 47 22.68 -19.04 -16.20
C GLU A 47 23.25 -17.62 -16.29
N GLU A 48 24.24 -17.43 -17.16
CA GLU A 48 24.74 -16.11 -17.53
C GLU A 48 23.58 -15.24 -18.03
N ALA A 49 23.42 -14.04 -17.48
CA ALA A 49 22.29 -13.19 -17.74
C ALA A 49 22.67 -11.83 -18.32
N GLU A 50 21.83 -11.32 -19.21
CA GLU A 50 21.96 -9.96 -19.72
C GLU A 50 21.76 -8.94 -18.59
N LEU A 51 22.73 -8.07 -18.37
CA LEU A 51 22.63 -6.97 -17.41
C LEU A 51 21.55 -5.98 -17.82
N PHE A 52 21.46 -5.71 -19.12
CA PHE A 52 20.40 -4.91 -19.70
C PHE A 52 20.11 -5.30 -21.14
N THR A 53 18.94 -4.93 -21.63
CA THR A 53 18.60 -4.92 -23.06
C THR A 53 17.98 -3.58 -23.37
N MET A 54 18.53 -2.85 -24.33
CA MET A 54 17.95 -1.61 -24.84
C MET A 54 16.96 -1.93 -25.95
N GLU A 55 15.77 -1.36 -25.90
CA GLU A 55 14.77 -1.42 -26.94
C GLU A 55 14.67 -0.05 -27.61
N LEU A 56 14.92 0.00 -28.88
CA LEU A 56 14.78 1.19 -29.71
C LEU A 56 13.33 1.34 -30.19
N GLU A 57 12.99 2.54 -30.68
CA GLU A 57 11.74 2.79 -31.37
C GLU A 57 11.53 1.76 -32.48
N GLY A 58 10.31 1.16 -32.54
CA GLY A 58 10.03 0.05 -33.47
C GLY A 58 10.27 -1.36 -32.89
N GLY A 59 10.69 -1.48 -31.63
CA GLY A 59 10.82 -2.77 -30.92
C GLY A 59 12.12 -3.53 -31.20
N HIS A 60 13.14 -2.87 -31.77
CA HIS A 60 14.44 -3.48 -31.97
C HIS A 60 15.21 -3.62 -30.66
N LEU A 61 15.56 -4.85 -30.29
CA LEU A 61 16.23 -5.19 -29.04
C LEU A 61 17.74 -5.29 -29.23
N LEU A 62 18.49 -4.64 -28.33
CA LEU A 62 19.94 -4.63 -28.28
C LEU A 62 20.42 -5.13 -26.91
N PRO A 63 20.57 -6.46 -26.71
CA PRO A 63 21.08 -7.02 -25.46
C PRO A 63 22.54 -6.60 -25.21
N CYS A 64 22.94 -6.44 -23.94
CA CYS A 64 24.27 -5.94 -23.58
C CYS A 64 25.42 -6.86 -24.09
N SER A 65 25.15 -8.14 -24.27
CA SER A 65 26.11 -9.09 -24.85
C SER A 65 26.48 -8.81 -26.33
N GLN A 66 25.70 -8.00 -27.04
CA GLN A 66 26.02 -7.58 -28.42
C GLN A 66 26.88 -6.31 -28.48
N TRP A 67 27.10 -5.65 -27.33
CA TRP A 67 27.88 -4.43 -27.27
C TRP A 67 29.37 -4.71 -27.11
N LEU A 68 30.22 -3.96 -27.81
CA LEU A 68 31.67 -4.05 -27.68
C LEU A 68 32.13 -3.35 -26.42
N ILE A 69 32.97 -4.00 -25.65
CA ILE A 69 33.62 -3.37 -24.49
C ILE A 69 34.71 -2.42 -24.99
N THR A 70 34.55 -1.14 -24.68
CA THR A 70 35.51 -0.08 -25.05
C THR A 70 36.45 0.32 -23.91
N GLY A 71 36.10 -0.04 -22.69
CA GLY A 71 36.92 0.26 -21.51
C GLY A 71 36.39 -0.41 -20.26
N ILE A 72 37.32 -0.77 -19.37
CA ILE A 72 36.99 -1.27 -18.03
C ILE A 72 37.86 -0.50 -17.06
N GLU A 73 37.21 0.08 -16.05
CA GLU A 73 37.86 0.81 -14.98
C GLU A 73 37.44 0.21 -13.64
N SER A 74 38.40 -0.05 -12.79
CA SER A 74 38.15 -0.41 -11.40
C SER A 74 39.02 0.47 -10.51
N GLY A 75 38.42 0.97 -9.44
CA GLY A 75 39.09 1.87 -8.54
C GLY A 75 38.26 2.11 -7.28
N GLY A 76 38.77 2.98 -6.44
CA GLY A 76 38.09 3.39 -5.22
C GLY A 76 38.96 4.35 -4.43
N ASP A 77 38.37 4.94 -3.44
CA ASP A 77 39.05 5.77 -2.46
C ASP A 77 38.75 5.26 -1.03
N GLN A 78 38.85 6.15 -0.05
CA GLN A 78 38.55 5.82 1.36
C GLN A 78 37.04 5.67 1.67
N THR A 79 36.17 6.09 0.74
CA THR A 79 34.73 6.16 0.93
C THR A 79 33.95 5.22 0.01
N GLU A 80 34.49 4.92 -1.17
CA GLU A 80 33.79 4.13 -2.17
C GLU A 80 34.72 3.26 -3.02
N GLU A 81 34.17 2.17 -3.52
CA GLU A 81 34.76 1.28 -4.52
C GLU A 81 33.85 1.22 -5.73
N LEU A 82 34.41 1.26 -6.93
CA LEU A 82 33.63 1.19 -8.17
C LEU A 82 34.26 0.27 -9.21
N VAL A 83 33.39 -0.37 -10.01
CA VAL A 83 33.73 -1.01 -11.27
C VAL A 83 32.85 -0.42 -12.35
N SER A 84 33.44 0.06 -13.43
CA SER A 84 32.69 0.56 -14.58
C SER A 84 33.14 -0.10 -15.87
N VAL A 85 32.18 -0.40 -16.72
CA VAL A 85 32.40 -0.98 -18.06
C VAL A 85 31.75 -0.04 -19.07
N SER A 86 32.59 0.46 -19.98
CA SER A 86 32.13 1.28 -21.11
C SER A 86 31.89 0.38 -22.31
N LEU A 87 30.75 0.61 -22.96
CA LEU A 87 30.25 -0.22 -24.05
C LEU A 87 29.87 0.66 -25.24
N SER A 88 30.02 0.15 -26.46
CA SER A 88 29.45 0.79 -27.67
C SER A 88 28.88 -0.25 -28.62
N ILE A 89 27.91 0.18 -29.41
CA ILE A 89 27.33 -0.59 -30.50
C ILE A 89 27.03 0.33 -31.68
N GLN A 90 27.36 -0.14 -32.89
CA GLN A 90 27.00 0.59 -34.11
C GLN A 90 25.60 0.22 -34.54
N CYS A 91 24.71 1.21 -34.67
CA CYS A 91 23.35 1.04 -35.13
C CYS A 91 23.10 1.93 -36.35
N GLY A 92 23.30 1.39 -37.56
CA GLY A 92 23.26 2.17 -38.78
C GLY A 92 24.41 3.20 -38.85
N GLN A 93 24.08 4.49 -38.90
CA GLN A 93 25.04 5.61 -38.87
C GLN A 93 25.34 6.09 -37.42
N ASP A 94 24.53 5.71 -36.47
CA ASP A 94 24.62 6.14 -35.08
C ASP A 94 25.53 5.19 -34.28
N GLU A 95 26.39 5.73 -33.42
CA GLU A 95 27.12 4.98 -32.40
C GLU A 95 26.42 5.17 -31.06
N LEU A 96 25.83 4.09 -30.52
CA LEU A 96 25.23 4.09 -29.20
C LEU A 96 26.28 3.70 -28.16
N MET A 97 26.23 4.33 -27.01
CA MET A 97 27.16 4.12 -25.90
C MET A 97 26.38 3.79 -24.63
N ALA A 98 26.96 2.91 -23.82
CA ALA A 98 26.47 2.65 -22.46
C ALA A 98 27.66 2.58 -21.50
N LYS A 99 27.48 3.06 -20.28
CA LYS A 99 28.41 2.84 -19.18
C LYS A 99 27.65 2.15 -18.04
N VAL A 100 28.03 0.92 -17.75
CA VAL A 100 27.52 0.15 -16.62
C VAL A 100 28.46 0.35 -15.45
N ILE A 101 27.94 0.75 -14.31
CA ILE A 101 28.72 1.06 -13.11
C ILE A 101 28.14 0.26 -11.94
N PHE A 102 29.02 -0.43 -11.22
CA PHE A 102 28.74 -0.95 -9.89
C PHE A 102 29.52 -0.13 -8.88
N LEU A 103 28.80 0.43 -7.90
CA LEU A 103 29.34 1.31 -6.87
C LEU A 103 29.01 0.77 -5.50
N HIS A 104 29.99 0.69 -4.62
CA HIS A 104 29.83 0.33 -3.22
C HIS A 104 30.42 1.42 -2.33
N HIS A 105 29.57 2.11 -1.56
CA HIS A 105 30.04 2.95 -0.46
C HIS A 105 30.43 2.08 0.72
N LEU A 106 31.62 2.27 1.27
CA LEU A 106 32.19 1.39 2.31
C LEU A 106 31.39 1.42 3.63
N GLU A 107 30.69 2.50 3.90
CA GLU A 107 29.78 2.62 5.06
C GLU A 107 28.38 2.04 4.81
N GLU A 108 27.99 1.79 3.54
CA GLU A 108 26.69 1.26 3.17
C GLU A 108 26.73 -0.24 2.98
N GLN A 109 25.70 -0.94 3.47
CA GLN A 109 25.51 -2.38 3.24
C GLN A 109 24.77 -2.65 1.91
N SER A 110 25.00 -1.80 0.90
CA SER A 110 24.32 -1.83 -0.40
C SER A 110 25.31 -1.73 -1.55
N ILE A 111 24.90 -2.20 -2.73
CA ILE A 111 25.62 -1.99 -3.99
C ILE A 111 24.70 -1.28 -4.96
N ARG A 112 25.17 -0.20 -5.54
CA ARG A 112 24.46 0.56 -6.57
C ARG A 112 24.84 0.06 -7.94
N TYR A 113 23.88 -0.22 -8.76
CA TYR A 113 23.99 -0.53 -10.17
C TYR A 113 23.46 0.63 -10.98
N LEU A 114 24.30 1.23 -11.81
CA LEU A 114 23.92 2.37 -12.63
C LEU A 114 24.14 2.06 -14.10
N ILE A 115 23.24 2.52 -14.95
CA ILE A 115 23.40 2.54 -16.40
C ILE A 115 23.28 3.96 -16.88
N GLN A 116 24.33 4.44 -17.55
CA GLN A 116 24.35 5.70 -18.28
C GLN A 116 24.30 5.38 -19.76
N LEU A 117 23.33 5.95 -20.47
CA LEU A 117 23.19 5.77 -21.90
C LEU A 117 23.59 7.04 -22.62
N GLY A 118 24.26 6.89 -23.74
CA GLY A 118 24.67 8.00 -24.59
C GLY A 118 24.67 7.59 -26.05
N ALA A 119 24.83 8.54 -26.94
CA ALA A 119 24.92 8.25 -28.36
C ALA A 119 25.66 9.37 -29.09
N LYS A 120 26.30 9.02 -30.19
CA LYS A 120 26.85 9.96 -31.16
C LYS A 120 26.01 9.88 -32.42
N TRP A 121 25.30 10.95 -32.72
CA TRP A 121 24.53 11.13 -33.95
C TRP A 121 24.58 12.57 -34.42
N ASP A 122 24.30 12.76 -35.71
CA ASP A 122 24.35 14.09 -36.36
C ASP A 122 23.06 14.90 -36.21
N GLU A 123 21.98 14.28 -35.75
CA GLU A 123 20.68 14.94 -35.58
C GLU A 123 20.50 15.54 -34.21
N SER A 124 19.89 16.72 -34.15
CA SER A 124 19.61 17.42 -32.91
C SER A 124 18.35 16.89 -32.24
N GLY A 125 18.48 16.29 -31.08
CA GLY A 125 17.37 15.98 -30.19
C GLY A 125 17.54 14.63 -29.46
N PRO A 126 16.93 14.47 -28.29
CA PRO A 126 16.95 13.22 -27.57
C PRO A 126 16.07 12.16 -28.24
N LYS A 127 16.51 10.92 -28.26
CA LYS A 127 15.72 9.76 -28.73
C LYS A 127 15.18 8.96 -27.54
N GLU A 128 13.92 8.55 -27.60
CA GLU A 128 13.32 7.70 -26.56
C GLU A 128 13.74 6.25 -26.75
N VAL A 129 14.15 5.61 -25.64
CA VAL A 129 14.46 4.18 -25.62
C VAL A 129 13.87 3.54 -24.38
N TYR A 130 13.71 2.22 -24.41
CA TYR A 130 13.27 1.44 -23.26
C TYR A 130 14.43 0.55 -22.78
N LEU A 131 14.55 0.40 -21.48
CA LEU A 131 15.56 -0.42 -20.87
C LEU A 131 14.91 -1.60 -20.15
N HIS A 132 15.34 -2.81 -20.49
CA HIS A 132 14.94 -4.04 -19.84
C HIS A 132 16.10 -4.53 -18.98
N MET A 133 15.81 -5.21 -17.89
CA MET A 133 16.76 -5.82 -16.98
C MET A 133 16.47 -7.31 -16.80
N PRO A 134 16.85 -8.13 -17.79
CA PRO A 134 16.50 -9.56 -17.80
C PRO A 134 17.05 -10.32 -16.62
N PHE A 135 18.23 -9.94 -16.09
CA PHE A 135 18.85 -10.63 -14.97
C PHE A 135 17.99 -10.66 -13.71
N LEU A 136 17.13 -9.65 -13.49
CA LEU A 136 16.25 -9.62 -12.33
C LEU A 136 15.20 -10.73 -12.37
N ALA A 137 14.75 -11.10 -13.57
CA ALA A 137 13.84 -12.23 -13.77
C ALA A 137 14.52 -13.58 -13.62
N ASN A 138 15.84 -13.62 -13.80
CA ASN A 138 16.66 -14.85 -13.77
C ASN A 138 17.32 -15.10 -12.41
N LEU A 139 17.18 -14.19 -11.44
CA LEU A 139 17.65 -14.43 -10.08
C LEU A 139 16.94 -15.64 -9.47
N ARG A 140 17.70 -16.53 -8.84
CA ARG A 140 17.21 -17.70 -8.12
C ARG A 140 17.78 -17.71 -6.70
N LEU A 141 16.89 -17.62 -5.71
CA LEU A 141 17.24 -17.78 -4.29
C LEU A 141 17.07 -19.24 -3.83
N ASP A 142 16.39 -20.05 -4.63
CA ASP A 142 16.23 -21.49 -4.47
C ASP A 142 16.35 -22.16 -5.85
N GLU A 143 16.89 -23.39 -5.91
CA GLU A 143 17.08 -24.08 -7.17
C GLU A 143 15.80 -24.68 -7.75
N GLU A 144 14.89 -25.12 -6.87
CA GLU A 144 13.72 -25.88 -7.25
C GLU A 144 12.45 -25.05 -7.27
N GLN A 145 12.39 -24.00 -6.45
CA GLN A 145 11.19 -23.21 -6.25
C GLN A 145 11.36 -21.77 -6.74
N PRO A 146 10.30 -21.16 -7.28
CA PRO A 146 10.34 -19.77 -7.71
C PRO A 146 10.45 -18.82 -6.51
N ASN A 147 11.15 -17.70 -6.69
CA ASN A 147 11.22 -16.64 -5.71
C ASN A 147 9.83 -16.06 -5.41
N HIS A 148 9.68 -15.48 -4.22
CA HIS A 148 8.56 -14.63 -3.90
C HIS A 148 8.93 -13.16 -4.15
N TYR A 149 8.04 -12.42 -4.81
CA TYR A 149 8.23 -11.01 -5.15
C TYR A 149 7.20 -10.17 -4.43
N TYR A 150 7.66 -9.19 -3.66
CA TYR A 150 6.82 -8.20 -3.04
C TYR A 150 6.98 -6.88 -3.76
N PHE A 151 5.93 -6.49 -4.47
CA PHE A 151 5.84 -5.19 -5.10
C PHE A 151 4.95 -4.30 -4.27
N PRO A 152 5.43 -3.15 -3.84
CA PRO A 152 4.55 -2.14 -3.30
C PRO A 152 3.67 -1.61 -4.43
N SER A 153 2.36 -1.75 -4.31
CA SER A 153 1.49 -1.10 -5.26
C SER A 153 1.42 0.39 -4.96
N ASN A 154 1.55 1.19 -6.01
CA ASN A 154 1.06 2.54 -5.97
C ASN A 154 -0.48 2.49 -6.06
N PRO A 155 -1.22 3.16 -5.16
CA PRO A 155 -2.67 3.27 -5.27
C PRO A 155 -3.15 3.93 -6.58
N GLN A 156 -2.24 4.47 -7.39
CA GLN A 156 -2.51 5.06 -8.72
C GLN A 156 -2.06 4.20 -9.89
N ALA A 157 -1.56 2.99 -9.69
CA ALA A 157 -1.25 2.10 -10.80
C ALA A 157 -2.48 1.96 -11.70
N LYS A 158 -2.33 2.32 -12.98
CA LYS A 158 -3.42 2.22 -13.93
C LYS A 158 -3.85 0.77 -14.07
N GLN A 159 -5.14 0.54 -14.29
CA GLN A 159 -5.75 -0.79 -14.41
C GLN A 159 -5.17 -1.65 -15.55
N ASP A 160 -4.39 -1.06 -16.44
CA ASP A 160 -3.74 -1.71 -17.59
C ASP A 160 -2.39 -2.34 -17.26
N GLY A 161 -1.96 -2.29 -15.99
CA GLY A 161 -0.67 -2.83 -15.56
C GLY A 161 0.54 -2.04 -16.08
N SER A 162 0.33 -0.90 -16.69
CA SER A 162 1.37 -0.14 -17.39
C SER A 162 2.23 0.76 -16.51
N SER A 163 1.97 0.89 -15.21
CA SER A 163 2.89 1.59 -14.32
C SER A 163 2.76 1.13 -12.89
N MET A 164 3.78 0.46 -12.41
CA MET A 164 3.87 0.00 -11.04
C MET A 164 4.29 1.04 -10.03
N MET A 165 5.01 2.01 -10.47
CA MET A 165 5.70 2.92 -9.59
C MET A 165 5.59 4.33 -10.12
N GLN A 166 4.37 4.88 -10.15
CA GLN A 166 4.29 6.32 -9.98
C GLN A 166 4.61 6.58 -8.51
N MET A 167 5.89 6.63 -8.24
CA MET A 167 6.37 6.89 -6.92
C MET A 167 6.17 8.35 -6.62
N HIS A 168 5.26 8.62 -5.70
CA HIS A 168 5.42 9.79 -4.90
C HIS A 168 6.59 9.50 -3.97
N VAL A 169 7.68 10.15 -4.21
CA VAL A 169 9.04 9.95 -3.71
C VAL A 169 9.16 9.71 -2.20
N GLU A 170 8.13 10.02 -1.42
CA GLU A 170 8.21 10.08 0.03
C GLU A 170 7.89 8.75 0.74
N PHE A 171 7.22 7.79 0.05
CA PHE A 171 6.78 6.51 0.65
C PHE A 171 7.05 5.30 -0.23
N THR A 172 8.16 5.29 -0.91
CA THR A 172 8.49 4.17 -1.76
C THR A 172 8.95 2.99 -0.93
N MET A 173 8.21 1.91 -1.01
CA MET A 173 8.70 0.63 -0.54
C MET A 173 9.57 0.01 -1.63
N PRO A 174 10.77 -0.48 -1.31
CA PRO A 174 11.60 -1.19 -2.27
C PRO A 174 10.92 -2.44 -2.81
N LEU A 175 11.28 -2.85 -4.03
CA LEU A 175 10.94 -4.18 -4.52
C LEU A 175 11.69 -5.21 -3.66
N GLY A 176 10.96 -6.17 -3.09
CA GLY A 176 11.54 -7.31 -2.38
C GLY A 176 11.51 -8.57 -3.24
N ILE A 177 12.66 -9.23 -3.39
CA ILE A 177 12.80 -10.56 -3.98
C ILE A 177 13.19 -11.50 -2.85
N PHE A 178 12.34 -12.47 -2.53
CA PHE A 178 12.54 -13.36 -1.38
C PHE A 178 12.66 -14.81 -1.79
N HIS A 179 13.44 -15.54 -1.02
CA HIS A 179 13.45 -17.01 -1.03
C HIS A 179 12.02 -17.54 -0.78
N PRO A 180 11.63 -18.71 -1.32
CA PRO A 180 10.28 -19.26 -1.14
C PRO A 180 9.83 -19.37 0.32
N ASN A 181 10.74 -19.62 1.27
CA ASN A 181 10.45 -19.62 2.70
C ASN A 181 10.42 -18.21 3.33
N GLN A 182 10.67 -17.15 2.55
CA GLN A 182 10.67 -15.75 2.94
C GLN A 182 11.62 -15.35 4.09
N GLN A 183 12.62 -16.16 4.36
CA GLN A 183 13.59 -15.92 5.44
C GLN A 183 14.74 -14.99 5.04
N HIS A 184 15.07 -14.91 3.77
CA HIS A 184 16.09 -14.00 3.23
C HIS A 184 15.73 -13.56 1.81
N GLY A 185 16.40 -12.55 1.29
CA GLY A 185 16.11 -11.99 -0.01
C GLY A 185 16.97 -10.80 -0.40
N LEU A 186 16.55 -10.12 -1.44
CA LEU A 186 17.14 -8.90 -1.96
C LEU A 186 16.11 -7.76 -1.98
N SER A 187 16.56 -6.58 -1.58
CA SER A 187 15.81 -5.34 -1.69
C SER A 187 16.37 -4.51 -2.85
N LEU A 188 15.48 -3.99 -3.67
CA LEU A 188 15.80 -3.12 -4.80
C LEU A 188 15.12 -1.78 -4.63
N GLU A 189 15.91 -0.73 -4.43
CA GLU A 189 15.46 0.66 -4.43
C GLU A 189 15.84 1.32 -5.74
N PHE A 190 15.05 2.30 -6.18
CA PHE A 190 15.23 3.03 -7.43
C PHE A 190 15.34 4.53 -7.14
N PRO A 191 16.50 5.03 -6.69
CA PRO A 191 16.65 6.38 -6.15
C PRO A 191 16.34 7.51 -7.14
N ASN A 192 16.58 7.27 -8.43
CA ASN A 192 16.42 8.26 -9.49
C ASN A 192 15.11 8.14 -10.26
N LEU A 193 14.12 7.41 -9.74
CA LEU A 193 12.82 7.33 -10.38
C LEU A 193 12.09 8.67 -10.29
N ASN A 194 11.82 9.26 -11.43
CA ASN A 194 11.01 10.46 -11.57
C ASN A 194 9.79 10.16 -12.46
N GLU A 195 9.03 11.17 -12.86
CA GLU A 195 7.82 11.00 -13.69
C GLU A 195 8.08 10.39 -15.08
N TYR A 196 9.33 10.35 -15.54
CA TYR A 196 9.75 9.77 -16.82
C TYR A 196 10.15 8.30 -16.69
N TRP A 197 10.22 7.75 -15.48
CA TRP A 197 10.69 6.41 -15.20
C TRP A 197 9.54 5.54 -14.71
N PHE A 198 9.27 4.46 -15.42
CA PHE A 198 8.28 3.48 -15.02
C PHE A 198 8.92 2.10 -14.99
N ILE A 199 8.67 1.35 -13.94
CA ILE A 199 8.98 -0.06 -13.91
C ILE A 199 7.75 -0.82 -14.37
N TRP A 200 7.90 -1.56 -15.44
CA TRP A 200 6.86 -2.41 -15.95
C TRP A 200 7.08 -3.86 -15.53
N VAL A 201 6.04 -4.49 -15.00
CA VAL A 201 6.00 -5.92 -14.79
C VAL A 201 4.81 -6.47 -15.55
N GLN A 202 5.03 -7.45 -16.40
CA GLN A 202 3.98 -8.01 -17.26
C GLN A 202 2.85 -8.70 -16.49
N ASN A 203 3.02 -8.97 -15.21
CA ASN A 203 1.99 -9.60 -14.41
C ASN A 203 1.04 -8.55 -13.81
N ARG A 204 -0.22 -8.55 -14.26
CA ARG A 204 -1.25 -7.52 -13.98
C ARG A 204 -1.76 -7.43 -12.53
N ASN A 205 -1.32 -8.30 -11.63
CA ASN A 205 -1.83 -8.37 -10.25
C ASN A 205 -0.84 -7.77 -9.25
N MET A 206 -0.67 -6.46 -9.27
CA MET A 206 0.45 -5.77 -8.65
C MET A 206 0.14 -4.85 -7.48
N GLU A 207 -0.95 -5.07 -6.83
CA GLU A 207 -1.12 -4.61 -5.45
C GLU A 207 -0.22 -5.46 -4.56
N LEU A 208 0.05 -5.05 -3.33
CA LEU A 208 0.97 -5.74 -2.41
C LEU A 208 0.60 -7.24 -2.30
N LYS A 209 0.86 -7.96 -3.37
CA LYS A 209 0.62 -9.39 -3.54
C LYS A 209 1.94 -10.08 -3.67
N GLN A 210 1.98 -11.22 -3.05
CA GLN A 210 3.03 -12.18 -3.27
C GLN A 210 2.97 -12.65 -4.73
N ILE A 211 3.98 -12.31 -5.51
CA ILE A 211 4.14 -12.78 -6.88
C ILE A 211 5.13 -13.94 -6.84
N THR A 212 4.77 -15.06 -7.44
CA THR A 212 5.62 -16.25 -7.47
C THR A 212 6.51 -16.33 -8.69
N SER A 213 6.30 -15.48 -9.69
CA SER A 213 7.16 -15.40 -10.86
C SER A 213 7.23 -13.98 -11.41
N LEU A 214 8.43 -13.54 -11.75
CA LEU A 214 8.68 -12.31 -12.48
C LEU A 214 9.04 -12.69 -13.92
N THR A 215 8.23 -12.28 -14.89
CA THR A 215 8.48 -12.59 -16.30
C THR A 215 9.31 -11.52 -16.98
N GLU A 216 9.16 -10.27 -16.57
CA GLU A 216 9.93 -9.16 -17.11
C GLU A 216 9.92 -7.98 -16.14
N LEU A 217 11.06 -7.31 -15.97
CA LEU A 217 11.15 -5.99 -15.36
C LEU A 217 11.68 -5.02 -16.41
N LYS A 218 10.87 -4.05 -16.77
CA LYS A 218 11.13 -3.09 -17.83
C LYS A 218 11.03 -1.68 -17.29
N GLN A 219 12.01 -0.86 -17.62
CA GLN A 219 11.95 0.56 -17.33
C GLN A 219 11.43 1.33 -18.54
N HIS A 220 10.46 2.18 -18.31
CA HIS A 220 9.92 3.06 -19.34
C HIS A 220 10.73 4.35 -19.48
N ARG A 221 10.99 4.75 -20.73
CA ARG A 221 11.49 6.06 -21.15
C ARG A 221 12.82 6.50 -20.57
N LEU A 222 13.88 6.11 -21.22
CA LEU A 222 15.14 6.83 -21.17
C LEU A 222 15.26 7.76 -22.37
N LEU A 223 15.90 8.90 -22.15
CA LEU A 223 16.25 9.80 -23.24
C LEU A 223 17.72 9.59 -23.56
N LEU A 224 18.01 9.08 -24.76
CA LEU A 224 19.35 9.08 -25.31
C LEU A 224 19.73 10.51 -25.67
N ARG A 225 20.87 10.96 -25.16
CA ARG A 225 21.46 12.28 -25.45
C ARG A 225 22.94 12.13 -25.76
N PRO A 226 23.53 13.02 -26.57
CA PRO A 226 25.00 13.07 -26.71
C PRO A 226 25.71 13.28 -25.37
N ASP A 227 25.17 14.15 -24.51
CA ASP A 227 25.65 14.38 -23.15
C ASP A 227 24.54 13.98 -22.15
N PRO A 228 24.61 12.81 -21.51
CA PRO A 228 23.61 12.37 -20.54
C PRO A 228 23.64 13.25 -19.29
N VAL A 229 22.46 13.70 -18.86
CA VAL A 229 22.29 14.40 -17.58
C VAL A 229 21.98 13.40 -16.46
N PRO A 230 22.14 13.76 -15.17
CA PRO A 230 21.86 12.85 -14.05
C PRO A 230 20.45 12.23 -14.09
N ALA A 231 19.47 12.93 -14.66
CA ALA A 231 18.12 12.41 -14.85
C ALA A 231 18.01 11.28 -15.88
N ASP A 232 19.02 11.12 -16.75
CA ASP A 232 19.07 10.08 -17.77
C ASP A 232 19.85 8.84 -17.30
N VAL A 233 20.26 8.80 -16.03
CA VAL A 233 20.94 7.66 -15.41
C VAL A 233 19.92 6.78 -14.70
N MET A 234 19.87 5.52 -15.07
CA MET A 234 19.13 4.54 -14.27
C MET A 234 20.01 4.10 -13.10
N GLU A 235 19.42 4.09 -11.92
CA GLU A 235 20.06 3.57 -10.71
C GLU A 235 19.18 2.56 -10.00
N ILE A 236 19.76 1.41 -9.62
CA ILE A 236 19.16 0.44 -8.72
C ILE A 236 20.11 0.25 -7.54
N LYS A 237 19.61 0.47 -6.34
CA LYS A 237 20.32 0.18 -5.10
C LYS A 237 19.89 -1.20 -4.60
N PHE A 238 20.83 -2.13 -4.54
CA PHE A 238 20.63 -3.49 -4.03
C PHE A 238 21.08 -3.58 -2.58
N SER A 239 20.26 -4.22 -1.75
CA SER A 239 20.63 -4.57 -0.37
C SER A 239 20.20 -5.99 -0.06
N ALA A 240 21.02 -6.70 0.70
CA ALA A 240 20.68 -8.04 1.17
C ALA A 240 19.66 -7.97 2.32
N ILE A 241 18.67 -8.85 2.29
CA ILE A 241 17.71 -9.06 3.37
C ILE A 241 18.06 -10.38 4.05
N GLU A 242 18.49 -10.32 5.32
CA GLU A 242 19.00 -11.48 6.05
C GLU A 242 17.96 -12.17 6.93
N ARG A 243 16.91 -11.43 7.34
CA ARG A 243 15.89 -11.91 8.29
C ARG A 243 14.47 -11.88 7.74
N GLY A 244 14.34 -11.87 6.42
CA GLY A 244 13.11 -12.07 5.69
C GLY A 244 12.16 -10.88 5.65
N TRP A 245 10.94 -11.17 5.21
CA TRP A 245 9.91 -10.17 4.92
C TRP A 245 9.51 -9.34 6.13
N VAL A 246 9.34 -9.97 7.28
CA VAL A 246 8.85 -9.29 8.50
C VAL A 246 9.79 -8.17 8.93
N GLU A 247 11.09 -8.46 8.99
CA GLU A 247 12.10 -7.45 9.36
C GLU A 247 12.25 -6.39 8.27
N PHE A 248 12.27 -6.79 7.02
CA PHE A 248 12.31 -5.88 5.88
C PHE A 248 11.17 -4.86 5.93
N PHE A 249 9.93 -5.33 6.11
CA PHE A 249 8.76 -4.46 6.21
C PHE A 249 8.82 -3.53 7.44
N ASN A 250 9.21 -4.06 8.59
CA ASN A 250 9.34 -3.27 9.80
C ASN A 250 10.38 -2.16 9.67
N ASN A 251 11.54 -2.46 9.10
CA ASN A 251 12.61 -1.49 8.86
C ASN A 251 12.16 -0.40 7.88
N TRP A 252 11.52 -0.80 6.79
CA TRP A 252 10.97 0.15 5.83
C TRP A 252 9.92 1.05 6.49
N ARG A 253 8.96 0.47 7.20
CA ARG A 253 7.90 1.24 7.88
C ARG A 253 8.46 2.23 8.88
N GLN A 254 9.42 1.82 9.71
CA GLN A 254 10.07 2.71 10.66
C GLN A 254 10.75 3.89 9.96
N ASN A 255 11.41 3.65 8.83
CA ASN A 255 12.03 4.73 8.05
C ASN A 255 10.98 5.62 7.39
N ALA A 256 9.92 5.07 6.81
CA ALA A 256 8.81 5.83 6.25
C ALA A 256 8.16 6.73 7.32
N ARG A 257 7.93 6.20 8.52
CA ARG A 257 7.34 6.96 9.64
C ARG A 257 8.22 8.11 10.14
N LYS A 258 9.54 8.02 10.01
CA LYS A 258 10.44 9.15 10.35
C LYS A 258 10.29 10.35 9.41
N LEU A 259 9.77 10.14 8.21
CA LEU A 259 9.56 11.19 7.22
C LEU A 259 8.26 11.96 7.43
N ILE A 260 7.35 11.48 8.27
CA ILE A 260 6.00 12.01 8.50
C ILE A 260 5.92 12.61 9.90
N SER A 261 5.23 13.73 10.03
CA SER A 261 4.80 14.25 11.33
C SER A 261 3.47 13.63 11.73
N PHE A 262 3.43 12.94 12.87
CA PHE A 262 2.20 12.35 13.42
C PHE A 262 1.50 13.25 14.43
N LYS A 263 1.92 14.52 14.57
CA LYS A 263 1.37 15.44 15.58
C LYS A 263 -0.14 15.58 15.51
N GLU A 264 -0.71 15.60 14.30
CA GLU A 264 -2.17 15.70 14.14
C GLU A 264 -2.87 14.43 14.61
N TYR A 265 -2.32 13.26 14.32
CA TYR A 265 -2.87 11.96 14.72
C TYR A 265 -2.71 11.67 16.21
N GLU A 266 -1.67 12.20 16.84
CA GLU A 266 -1.34 11.99 18.24
C GLU A 266 -2.11 12.93 19.16
N ARG A 267 -2.89 13.85 18.62
CA ARG A 267 -3.73 14.77 19.42
C ARG A 267 -4.73 14.00 20.28
N PRO A 268 -4.74 14.21 21.59
CA PRO A 268 -5.65 13.51 22.51
C PRO A 268 -7.14 13.69 22.14
N GLU A 269 -7.48 14.85 21.59
CA GLU A 269 -8.85 15.22 21.20
C GLU A 269 -9.38 14.36 20.04
N LEU A 270 -8.48 13.81 19.20
CA LEU A 270 -8.83 13.00 18.03
C LEU A 270 -8.81 11.48 18.28
N LYS A 271 -8.40 11.04 19.47
CA LYS A 271 -8.34 9.61 19.81
C LYS A 271 -9.67 8.87 19.66
N TRP A 272 -10.78 9.54 19.83
CA TRP A 272 -12.10 8.93 19.65
C TRP A 272 -12.28 8.39 18.22
N TYR A 273 -11.64 9.02 17.23
CA TYR A 273 -11.72 8.59 15.84
C TYR A 273 -11.02 7.24 15.61
N ASN A 274 -9.98 6.95 16.34
CA ASN A 274 -9.29 5.66 16.30
C ASN A 274 -10.17 4.52 16.83
N ASP A 275 -11.18 4.84 17.62
CA ASP A 275 -12.14 3.88 18.18
C ASP A 275 -13.37 3.69 17.30
N MET A 276 -13.49 4.48 16.24
CA MET A 276 -14.59 4.35 15.30
C MET A 276 -14.40 3.10 14.44
N PHE A 277 -15.39 2.21 14.45
CA PHE A 277 -15.36 0.96 13.71
C PHE A 277 -16.41 0.91 12.61
N LEU A 278 -17.63 1.30 12.91
CA LEU A 278 -18.77 1.19 12.01
C LEU A 278 -19.38 2.57 11.75
N GLN A 279 -19.18 3.07 10.53
CA GLN A 279 -19.82 4.28 10.05
C GLN A 279 -20.98 3.91 9.13
N HIS A 280 -22.14 4.54 9.31
CA HIS A 280 -23.26 4.39 8.40
C HIS A 280 -23.39 5.63 7.49
N PHE A 281 -23.29 5.37 6.19
CA PHE A 281 -23.57 6.37 5.17
C PHE A 281 -25.04 6.29 4.75
N THR A 282 -25.74 7.41 4.79
CA THR A 282 -27.14 7.46 4.39
C THR A 282 -27.55 8.79 3.79
N TYR A 283 -28.49 8.76 2.85
CA TYR A 283 -29.15 9.96 2.33
C TYR A 283 -30.23 10.41 3.29
N ILE A 284 -30.22 11.71 3.66
CA ILE A 284 -31.11 12.27 4.69
C ILE A 284 -32.60 12.19 4.33
N PHE A 285 -32.93 12.13 3.05
CA PHE A 285 -34.32 11.99 2.56
C PHE A 285 -34.65 10.55 2.09
N SER A 286 -33.82 9.59 2.44
CA SER A 286 -34.18 8.17 2.23
C SER A 286 -35.38 7.81 3.11
N LYS A 287 -36.33 7.07 2.56
CA LYS A 287 -37.52 6.61 3.30
C LYS A 287 -37.19 5.71 4.50
N GLU A 288 -36.00 5.13 4.52
CA GLU A 288 -35.48 4.32 5.62
C GLU A 288 -35.01 5.16 6.80
N VAL A 289 -34.75 6.45 6.58
CA VAL A 289 -34.18 7.37 7.57
C VAL A 289 -35.13 8.52 7.89
N TYR A 290 -35.87 9.00 6.88
CA TYR A 290 -36.72 10.16 7.01
C TYR A 290 -38.19 9.76 7.26
N ASP A 291 -38.80 10.38 8.27
CA ASP A 291 -40.23 10.26 8.54
C ASP A 291 -40.95 11.44 7.82
N PHE A 292 -41.59 11.11 6.69
CA PHE A 292 -42.28 12.10 5.87
C PHE A 292 -43.59 12.64 6.51
N ASP A 293 -44.19 11.88 7.43
CA ASP A 293 -45.39 12.30 8.14
C ASP A 293 -45.05 13.33 9.21
N LYS A 294 -43.94 13.14 9.90
CA LYS A 294 -43.40 14.06 10.91
C LYS A 294 -42.47 15.11 10.34
N ASN A 295 -42.07 14.96 9.07
CA ASN A 295 -41.18 15.86 8.37
C ASN A 295 -39.82 16.02 9.08
N GLN A 296 -39.20 14.90 9.51
CA GLN A 296 -37.94 14.88 10.25
C GLN A 296 -37.15 13.59 10.03
N ILE A 297 -35.85 13.61 10.34
CA ILE A 297 -35.03 12.38 10.41
C ILE A 297 -35.51 11.55 11.61
N ASP A 298 -35.78 10.28 11.38
CA ASP A 298 -36.13 9.29 12.41
C ASP A 298 -34.85 8.64 12.95
N VAL A 299 -34.23 9.31 13.91
CA VAL A 299 -32.97 8.87 14.53
C VAL A 299 -33.13 7.51 15.20
N GLU A 300 -34.25 7.25 15.88
CA GLU A 300 -34.49 6.01 16.58
C GLU A 300 -34.59 4.81 15.61
N ARG A 301 -35.30 4.97 14.48
CA ARG A 301 -35.39 3.96 13.43
C ARG A 301 -34.01 3.63 12.86
N LEU A 302 -33.17 4.65 12.60
CA LEU A 302 -31.84 4.45 12.07
C LEU A 302 -30.95 3.69 13.06
N LEU A 303 -31.02 4.02 14.34
CA LEU A 303 -30.27 3.33 15.39
C LEU A 303 -30.72 1.88 15.58
N GLN A 304 -32.04 1.63 15.52
CA GLN A 304 -32.57 0.25 15.55
C GLN A 304 -32.07 -0.60 14.38
N GLN A 305 -31.97 -0.04 13.17
CA GLN A 305 -31.34 -0.72 12.03
C GLN A 305 -29.87 -1.06 12.33
N GLY A 306 -29.18 -0.17 13.05
CA GLY A 306 -27.79 -0.35 13.46
C GLY A 306 -27.57 -1.52 14.42
N GLU A 307 -28.56 -1.88 15.24
CA GLU A 307 -28.42 -2.98 16.21
C GLU A 307 -28.09 -4.34 15.57
N ALA A 308 -28.58 -4.56 14.35
CA ALA A 308 -28.27 -5.75 13.57
C ALA A 308 -26.79 -5.90 13.24
N PHE A 309 -26.07 -4.78 13.19
CA PHE A 309 -24.61 -4.69 12.94
C PHE A 309 -23.79 -4.54 14.24
N GLY A 310 -24.43 -4.48 15.40
CA GLY A 310 -23.79 -4.19 16.69
C GLY A 310 -23.69 -2.70 17.04
N GLY A 311 -24.57 -1.87 16.46
CA GLY A 311 -24.65 -0.44 16.65
C GLY A 311 -23.71 0.36 15.74
N TYR A 312 -24.10 1.56 15.35
CA TYR A 312 -23.24 2.48 14.61
C TYR A 312 -22.38 3.30 15.59
N ASP A 313 -21.13 3.56 15.22
CA ASP A 313 -20.24 4.46 15.96
C ASP A 313 -20.38 5.89 15.43
N SER A 314 -20.70 6.01 14.14
CA SER A 314 -20.99 7.29 13.51
C SER A 314 -21.96 7.14 12.34
N VAL A 315 -22.58 8.28 11.98
CA VAL A 315 -23.42 8.41 10.80
C VAL A 315 -22.88 9.53 9.91
N LEU A 316 -22.91 9.31 8.60
CA LEU A 316 -22.67 10.33 7.59
C LEU A 316 -24.01 10.67 6.94
N LEU A 317 -24.52 11.83 7.26
CA LEU A 317 -25.80 12.33 6.79
C LEU A 317 -25.60 13.08 5.48
N TRP A 318 -25.80 12.37 4.38
CA TRP A 318 -25.59 12.90 3.05
C TRP A 318 -26.82 13.60 2.53
N HIS A 319 -26.70 14.91 2.23
CA HIS A 319 -27.72 15.54 1.41
C HIS A 319 -27.57 15.09 -0.04
N GLN A 320 -28.65 14.92 -0.79
CA GLN A 320 -28.57 14.64 -2.22
C GLN A 320 -27.79 15.76 -2.93
N TYR A 321 -27.58 15.62 -4.22
CA TYR A 321 -26.88 16.61 -5.06
C TYR A 321 -27.89 17.60 -5.70
N PRO A 322 -28.63 18.41 -4.90
CA PRO A 322 -29.81 19.08 -5.42
C PRO A 322 -29.51 20.32 -6.23
N ARG A 323 -28.28 20.85 -6.15
CA ARG A 323 -28.01 22.20 -6.63
C ARG A 323 -26.90 22.34 -7.63
N LEU A 324 -26.36 21.25 -8.13
CA LEU A 324 -25.34 21.29 -9.17
C LEU A 324 -25.75 22.16 -10.36
N GLY A 325 -25.24 23.39 -10.39
CA GLY A 325 -25.49 24.33 -11.46
C GLY A 325 -26.93 24.81 -11.61
N VAL A 326 -27.77 24.64 -10.61
CA VAL A 326 -29.18 25.06 -10.64
C VAL A 326 -29.36 26.51 -10.21
N ASP A 327 -28.69 26.91 -9.14
CA ASP A 327 -28.71 28.29 -8.61
C ASP A 327 -27.39 28.67 -7.92
N SER A 328 -27.31 29.87 -7.36
CA SER A 328 -26.10 30.43 -6.75
C SER A 328 -25.84 29.92 -5.33
N ARG A 329 -26.72 29.12 -4.77
CA ARG A 329 -26.57 28.62 -3.40
C ARG A 329 -25.50 27.54 -3.35
N ASN A 330 -24.76 27.50 -2.23
CA ASN A 330 -23.78 26.46 -1.97
C ASN A 330 -24.39 25.29 -1.18
N GLN A 331 -23.60 24.22 -1.04
CA GLN A 331 -24.03 23.01 -0.33
C GLN A 331 -24.38 23.25 1.15
N TRP A 332 -23.79 24.24 1.78
CA TRP A 332 -24.01 24.55 3.20
C TRP A 332 -25.36 25.23 3.43
N GLU A 333 -25.78 26.09 2.52
CA GLU A 333 -27.10 26.77 2.56
C GLU A 333 -28.24 25.75 2.42
N PHE A 334 -27.99 24.59 1.83
CA PHE A 334 -28.94 23.50 1.79
C PHE A 334 -29.39 23.05 3.19
N PHE A 335 -28.49 23.01 4.16
CA PHE A 335 -28.86 22.64 5.53
C PHE A 335 -29.76 23.70 6.21
N GLY A 336 -29.63 24.95 5.84
CA GLY A 336 -30.56 26.02 6.28
C GLY A 336 -31.98 25.85 5.73
N GLU A 337 -32.13 25.22 4.58
CA GLU A 337 -33.41 24.90 3.95
C GLU A 337 -33.95 23.51 4.28
N PHE A 338 -33.22 22.75 5.06
CA PHE A 338 -33.69 21.48 5.59
C PHE A 338 -35.00 21.68 6.36
N PRO A 339 -35.98 20.75 6.29
CA PRO A 339 -37.23 20.89 7.06
C PRO A 339 -36.98 21.17 8.54
N GLY A 340 -37.41 22.38 9.01
CA GLY A 340 -37.07 22.90 10.32
C GLY A 340 -35.70 23.59 10.42
N GLY A 341 -34.96 23.71 9.31
CA GLY A 341 -33.70 24.46 9.19
C GLY A 341 -32.58 23.93 10.05
N MET A 342 -31.60 24.79 10.32
CA MET A 342 -30.42 24.48 11.16
C MET A 342 -30.78 23.96 12.55
N LEU A 343 -31.91 24.44 13.12
CA LEU A 343 -32.37 23.97 14.42
C LEU A 343 -32.77 22.49 14.40
N ALA A 344 -33.45 22.04 13.35
CA ALA A 344 -33.80 20.64 13.19
C ALA A 344 -32.54 19.74 12.99
N LEU A 345 -31.57 20.21 12.22
CA LEU A 345 -30.28 19.52 12.07
C LEU A 345 -29.56 19.44 13.43
N LYS A 346 -29.48 20.53 14.18
CA LYS A 346 -28.91 20.56 15.53
C LYS A 346 -29.57 19.50 16.43
N ASN A 347 -30.91 19.50 16.49
CA ASN A 347 -31.68 18.57 17.33
C ASN A 347 -31.42 17.11 16.90
N THR A 348 -31.26 16.86 15.60
CA THR A 348 -30.89 15.54 15.06
C THR A 348 -29.51 15.12 15.55
N VAL A 349 -28.52 15.99 15.47
CA VAL A 349 -27.15 15.74 15.95
C VAL A 349 -27.16 15.45 17.45
N GLU A 350 -27.87 16.24 18.25
CA GLU A 350 -28.01 16.04 19.68
C GLU A 350 -28.64 14.69 20.04
N GLN A 351 -29.63 14.21 19.27
CA GLN A 351 -30.23 12.90 19.47
C GLN A 351 -29.22 11.77 19.22
N PHE A 352 -28.39 11.88 18.19
CA PHE A 352 -27.30 10.92 17.96
C PHE A 352 -26.26 10.96 19.08
N HIS A 353 -25.86 12.14 19.52
CA HIS A 353 -24.89 12.30 20.62
C HIS A 353 -25.40 11.70 21.94
N GLN A 354 -26.69 11.84 22.26
CA GLN A 354 -27.29 11.21 23.44
C GLN A 354 -27.20 9.68 23.42
N ARG A 355 -27.01 9.09 22.25
CA ARG A 355 -26.82 7.65 22.05
C ARG A 355 -25.35 7.27 21.82
N GLY A 356 -24.42 8.21 21.98
CA GLY A 356 -22.99 8.01 21.79
C GLY A 356 -22.55 7.87 20.31
N VAL A 357 -23.38 8.28 19.36
CA VAL A 357 -23.11 8.18 17.92
C VAL A 357 -22.64 9.54 17.39
N LYS A 358 -21.52 9.53 16.69
CA LYS A 358 -20.91 10.70 16.07
C LYS A 358 -21.58 11.05 14.74
N VAL A 359 -21.60 12.33 14.36
CA VAL A 359 -22.29 12.80 13.16
C VAL A 359 -21.33 13.50 12.22
N PHE A 360 -21.32 13.06 10.96
CA PHE A 360 -20.57 13.64 9.86
C PHE A 360 -21.50 14.22 8.81
N LEU A 361 -21.09 15.32 8.17
CA LEU A 361 -21.71 15.87 6.97
C LEU A 361 -20.76 15.79 5.79
N PRO A 362 -21.25 15.77 4.53
CA PRO A 362 -20.39 15.81 3.35
C PRO A 362 -19.93 17.25 3.05
N PHE A 363 -18.76 17.34 2.43
CA PHE A 363 -18.29 18.51 1.69
C PHE A 363 -17.88 18.11 0.29
N LYS A 364 -18.36 18.85 -0.70
CA LYS A 364 -18.06 18.65 -2.13
C LYS A 364 -17.39 19.91 -2.67
N PRO A 365 -16.13 19.83 -3.12
CA PRO A 365 -15.39 21.02 -3.57
C PRO A 365 -15.93 21.65 -4.85
N TRP A 366 -16.80 20.94 -5.58
CA TRP A 366 -17.41 21.34 -6.84
C TRP A 366 -18.87 21.82 -6.73
N ASP A 367 -19.45 21.79 -5.52
CA ASP A 367 -20.82 22.25 -5.24
C ASP A 367 -20.78 23.46 -4.28
N ILE A 368 -20.12 24.51 -4.70
CA ILE A 368 -19.78 25.68 -3.88
C ILE A 368 -20.55 26.96 -4.22
N GLY A 369 -21.43 26.94 -5.22
CA GLY A 369 -22.10 28.16 -5.71
C GLY A 369 -21.26 28.94 -6.73
N PHE A 370 -21.87 29.97 -7.34
CA PHE A 370 -21.21 30.67 -8.44
C PHE A 370 -20.12 31.64 -8.01
N ASP A 371 -20.25 32.25 -6.83
CA ASP A 371 -19.35 33.31 -6.35
C ASP A 371 -18.54 32.90 -5.13
N GLU A 372 -18.52 31.62 -4.78
CA GLU A 372 -17.89 31.16 -3.55
C GLU A 372 -16.37 31.02 -3.72
N SER A 373 -15.65 31.62 -2.78
CA SER A 373 -14.21 31.43 -2.61
C SER A 373 -13.93 30.39 -1.51
N VAL A 374 -12.68 29.87 -1.46
CA VAL A 374 -12.23 29.02 -0.34
C VAL A 374 -12.45 29.68 1.01
N LYS A 375 -12.32 31.00 1.09
CA LYS A 375 -12.59 31.76 2.31
C LYS A 375 -14.07 31.70 2.69
N GLN A 376 -14.98 31.78 1.73
CA GLN A 376 -16.42 31.68 1.98
C GLN A 376 -16.79 30.27 2.46
N SER A 377 -16.30 29.23 1.81
CA SER A 377 -16.49 27.84 2.24
C SER A 377 -15.98 27.61 3.67
N THR A 378 -14.83 28.21 4.02
CA THR A 378 -14.25 28.13 5.38
C THR A 378 -15.20 28.77 6.42
N LEU A 379 -15.76 29.93 6.12
CA LEU A 379 -16.71 30.59 7.02
C LEU A 379 -18.01 29.77 7.17
N SER A 380 -18.53 29.25 6.08
CA SER A 380 -19.75 28.44 6.08
C SER A 380 -19.60 27.15 6.91
N ILE A 381 -18.49 26.43 6.81
CA ILE A 381 -18.29 25.24 7.62
C ILE A 381 -18.13 25.58 9.11
N VAL A 382 -17.40 26.64 9.44
CA VAL A 382 -17.24 27.09 10.82
C VAL A 382 -18.62 27.43 11.44
N GLU A 383 -19.49 28.06 10.68
CA GLU A 383 -20.84 28.39 11.10
C GLU A 383 -21.68 27.12 11.35
N ILE A 384 -21.69 26.17 10.41
CA ILE A 384 -22.40 24.90 10.58
C ILE A 384 -21.90 24.14 11.81
N VAL A 385 -20.59 24.03 11.99
CA VAL A 385 -20.01 23.33 13.14
C VAL A 385 -20.41 24.01 14.44
N ARG A 386 -20.39 25.35 14.48
CA ARG A 386 -20.80 26.13 15.66
C ARG A 386 -22.27 25.93 16.01
N GLU A 387 -23.16 25.94 15.02
CA GLU A 387 -24.59 25.84 15.23
C GLU A 387 -25.06 24.44 15.56
N THR A 388 -24.47 23.42 14.92
CA THR A 388 -24.97 22.03 15.00
C THR A 388 -24.11 21.10 15.86
N ASN A 389 -22.87 21.48 16.14
CA ASN A 389 -21.90 20.65 16.88
C ASN A 389 -21.60 19.28 16.23
N ILE A 390 -21.65 19.18 14.90
CA ILE A 390 -21.23 17.95 14.20
C ILE A 390 -19.77 17.60 14.51
N ASP A 391 -19.40 16.32 14.37
CA ASP A 391 -18.10 15.80 14.80
C ASP A 391 -17.07 15.72 13.67
N GLY A 392 -17.52 15.76 12.43
CA GLY A 392 -16.61 15.70 11.29
C GLY A 392 -17.26 16.01 9.96
N VAL A 393 -16.39 16.13 8.97
CA VAL A 393 -16.76 16.31 7.56
C VAL A 393 -16.08 15.26 6.71
N PHE A 394 -16.86 14.67 5.81
CA PHE A 394 -16.35 13.84 4.74
C PHE A 394 -16.10 14.68 3.49
N LEU A 395 -14.88 14.65 2.98
CA LEU A 395 -14.39 15.46 1.87
C LEU A 395 -14.49 14.66 0.56
N ASP A 396 -15.61 14.82 -0.13
CA ASP A 396 -15.92 14.14 -1.40
C ASP A 396 -14.94 14.56 -2.50
N THR A 397 -14.40 13.60 -3.24
CA THR A 397 -13.41 13.78 -4.33
C THR A 397 -12.08 14.44 -3.93
N MET A 398 -11.79 14.55 -2.64
CA MET A 398 -10.57 15.17 -2.13
C MET A 398 -9.64 14.14 -1.50
N ASP A 399 -8.32 14.39 -1.60
CA ASP A 399 -7.26 13.60 -0.96
C ASP A 399 -6.77 14.24 0.35
N SER A 400 -7.22 15.46 0.65
CA SER A 400 -6.79 16.24 1.81
C SER A 400 -7.74 17.39 2.10
N VAL A 401 -7.48 18.14 3.15
CA VAL A 401 -8.22 19.34 3.56
C VAL A 401 -7.35 20.58 3.34
N PRO A 402 -7.90 21.74 2.91
CA PRO A 402 -7.17 23.01 2.93
C PRO A 402 -6.78 23.41 4.36
N ASP A 403 -5.55 23.88 4.57
CA ASP A 403 -5.05 24.28 5.89
C ASP A 403 -5.97 25.31 6.56
N SER A 404 -6.41 26.32 5.80
CA SER A 404 -7.32 27.35 6.32
C SER A 404 -8.66 26.79 6.81
N PHE A 405 -9.12 25.72 6.19
CA PHE A 405 -10.35 25.02 6.58
C PHE A 405 -10.17 24.30 7.92
N ARG A 406 -9.10 23.51 7.99
CA ARG A 406 -8.73 22.75 9.20
C ARG A 406 -8.49 23.67 10.37
N ASP A 407 -7.64 24.68 10.21
CA ASP A 407 -7.19 25.54 11.30
C ASP A 407 -8.37 26.34 11.88
N ALA A 408 -9.22 26.90 11.02
CA ALA A 408 -10.40 27.65 11.48
C ALA A 408 -11.42 26.78 12.25
N VAL A 409 -11.58 25.51 11.85
CA VAL A 409 -12.48 24.61 12.56
C VAL A 409 -11.84 24.11 13.86
N HIS A 410 -10.55 23.73 13.85
CA HIS A 410 -9.86 23.23 15.03
C HIS A 410 -9.66 24.30 16.13
N GLU A 411 -9.57 25.59 15.75
CA GLU A 411 -9.59 26.68 16.73
C GLU A 411 -10.88 26.68 17.56
N MET A 412 -12.01 26.33 16.95
CA MET A 412 -13.32 26.32 17.60
C MET A 412 -13.65 24.95 18.20
N LYS A 413 -13.38 23.86 17.48
CA LYS A 413 -13.68 22.48 17.86
C LYS A 413 -12.46 21.58 17.63
N PRO A 414 -11.58 21.47 18.63
CA PRO A 414 -10.30 20.72 18.47
C PRO A 414 -10.47 19.22 18.21
N ASP A 415 -11.59 18.62 18.58
CA ASP A 415 -11.93 17.22 18.37
C ASP A 415 -12.61 16.92 17.03
N PHE A 416 -12.64 17.90 16.12
CA PHE A 416 -13.28 17.77 14.81
C PHE A 416 -12.44 16.95 13.83
N VAL A 417 -13.10 16.07 13.06
CA VAL A 417 -12.44 15.15 12.11
C VAL A 417 -12.67 15.57 10.66
N PHE A 418 -11.58 15.58 9.90
CA PHE A 418 -11.63 15.67 8.45
C PHE A 418 -11.30 14.30 7.85
N CYS A 419 -12.25 13.71 7.10
CA CYS A 419 -12.10 12.42 6.45
C CYS A 419 -12.16 12.60 4.94
N SER A 420 -11.10 12.26 4.21
CA SER A 420 -11.06 12.37 2.74
C SER A 420 -11.63 11.12 2.06
N GLU A 421 -12.21 11.29 0.88
CA GLU A 421 -12.60 10.16 0.03
C GLU A 421 -11.39 9.47 -0.57
N GLY A 422 -10.45 10.26 -1.09
CA GLY A 422 -9.20 9.76 -1.64
C GLY A 422 -8.15 9.58 -0.55
N ARG A 423 -7.26 8.59 -0.76
CA ARG A 423 -6.09 8.45 0.11
C ARG A 423 -5.15 9.61 -0.11
N PRO A 424 -4.61 10.20 0.96
CA PRO A 424 -3.56 11.20 0.84
C PRO A 424 -2.34 10.59 0.14
N LYS A 425 -1.74 11.37 -0.76
CA LYS A 425 -0.64 10.92 -1.63
C LYS A 425 0.69 11.60 -1.32
N LYS A 426 0.63 12.79 -0.72
CA LYS A 426 1.79 13.61 -0.40
C LYS A 426 1.98 13.67 1.12
N LYS A 427 3.22 13.82 1.57
CA LYS A 427 3.58 13.97 2.96
C LYS A 427 2.68 14.98 3.68
N HIS A 428 2.62 16.21 3.19
CA HIS A 428 1.78 17.26 3.78
C HIS A 428 0.30 16.85 3.90
N GLN A 429 -0.26 16.18 2.89
CA GLN A 429 -1.65 15.71 2.94
C GLN A 429 -1.87 14.68 4.05
N ILE A 430 -0.89 13.79 4.25
CA ILE A 430 -0.93 12.76 5.30
C ILE A 430 -0.87 13.43 6.67
N GLU A 431 -0.01 14.42 6.84
CA GLU A 431 0.22 15.10 8.12
C GLU A 431 -0.97 15.91 8.64
N ILE A 432 -1.91 16.27 7.76
CA ILE A 432 -3.03 17.16 8.11
C ILE A 432 -4.40 16.53 8.05
N ILE A 433 -4.57 15.36 7.43
CA ILE A 433 -5.87 14.68 7.35
C ILE A 433 -6.04 13.71 8.52
N THR A 434 -7.21 13.72 9.15
CA THR A 434 -7.46 12.83 10.30
C THR A 434 -7.76 11.41 9.85
N GLY A 435 -8.45 11.22 8.73
CA GLY A 435 -8.79 9.91 8.20
C GLY A 435 -9.10 9.94 6.71
N SER A 436 -9.19 8.77 6.11
CA SER A 436 -9.58 8.62 4.71
C SER A 436 -10.33 7.32 4.49
N TRP A 437 -11.21 7.30 3.49
CA TRP A 437 -11.83 6.06 3.10
C TRP A 437 -10.84 5.15 2.37
N ASN A 438 -10.87 3.89 2.72
CA ASN A 438 -10.11 2.87 2.04
C ASN A 438 -10.95 2.25 0.92
N GLN A 439 -10.85 2.83 -0.27
CA GLN A 439 -11.58 2.37 -1.44
C GLN A 439 -10.79 1.31 -2.20
N PHE A 440 -11.19 0.05 -2.10
CA PHE A 440 -10.64 -0.99 -2.94
C PHE A 440 -11.22 -0.92 -4.35
N LYS A 441 -10.33 -0.77 -5.34
CA LYS A 441 -10.71 -0.68 -6.75
C LYS A 441 -11.01 -2.04 -7.36
N ASN A 442 -10.33 -3.08 -6.91
CA ASN A 442 -10.49 -4.42 -7.43
C ASN A 442 -11.64 -5.13 -6.74
N LYS A 443 -12.65 -5.54 -7.50
CA LYS A 443 -13.94 -5.99 -6.99
C LYS A 443 -13.98 -7.46 -6.65
N GLU A 444 -13.08 -8.25 -7.19
CA GLU A 444 -13.18 -9.71 -7.21
C GLU A 444 -11.99 -10.44 -6.58
N SER A 445 -10.92 -9.74 -6.25
CA SER A 445 -9.71 -10.39 -5.74
C SER A 445 -9.55 -10.23 -4.22
N MET A 446 -9.21 -11.31 -3.60
CA MET A 446 -8.57 -11.44 -2.31
C MET A 446 -7.25 -12.22 -2.52
N PRO A 447 -6.26 -12.08 -1.65
CA PRO A 447 -6.13 -11.09 -0.59
C PRO A 447 -5.79 -9.72 -1.16
N GLU A 448 -6.31 -8.66 -0.53
CA GLU A 448 -5.99 -7.29 -0.87
C GLU A 448 -5.56 -6.58 0.42
N THR A 449 -4.31 -6.11 0.43
CA THR A 449 -3.68 -5.52 1.61
C THR A 449 -3.45 -4.03 1.39
N ASP A 450 -3.84 -3.23 2.35
CA ASP A 450 -3.61 -1.80 2.34
C ASP A 450 -2.32 -1.44 3.08
N VAL A 451 -1.23 -1.23 2.35
CA VAL A 451 0.08 -0.84 2.94
C VAL A 451 -0.05 0.40 3.81
N PHE A 452 -0.85 1.35 3.39
CA PHE A 452 -1.07 2.60 4.13
C PHE A 452 -1.62 2.34 5.53
N ARG A 453 -2.52 1.36 5.67
CA ARG A 453 -3.05 0.91 6.96
C ARG A 453 -1.95 0.46 7.94
N TYR A 454 -0.86 -0.10 7.43
CA TYR A 454 0.26 -0.60 8.23
C TYR A 454 1.33 0.46 8.51
N VAL A 455 1.33 1.56 7.77
CA VAL A 455 2.16 2.73 8.07
C VAL A 455 1.45 3.66 9.04
N MET A 456 0.14 3.80 8.86
CA MET A 456 -0.74 4.73 9.59
C MET A 456 -1.68 3.94 10.51
N THR A 457 -1.11 3.17 11.42
CA THR A 457 -1.86 2.26 12.29
C THR A 457 -2.84 2.95 13.22
N GLU A 458 -2.55 4.18 13.61
CA GLU A 458 -3.41 5.02 14.44
C GLU A 458 -4.59 5.58 13.66
N HIS A 459 -4.51 5.53 12.33
CA HIS A 459 -5.56 6.03 11.46
C HIS A 459 -6.59 4.97 11.19
N PHE A 460 -7.80 5.32 11.52
CA PHE A 460 -8.92 4.52 11.12
C PHE A 460 -9.33 4.88 9.68
N SER A 461 -9.27 3.89 8.80
CA SER A 461 -9.80 3.96 7.44
C SER A 461 -10.85 2.90 7.28
N PRO A 462 -12.14 3.24 7.34
CA PRO A 462 -13.18 2.24 7.10
C PRO A 462 -13.10 1.73 5.67
N ILE A 463 -13.15 0.43 5.51
CA ILE A 463 -13.24 -0.17 4.18
C ILE A 463 -14.60 0.12 3.59
N ILE A 464 -14.58 0.70 2.40
CA ILE A 464 -15.76 0.96 1.59
C ILE A 464 -15.73 0.11 0.33
N SER A 465 -16.86 -0.45 -0.03
CA SER A 465 -17.00 -1.06 -1.33
C SER A 465 -17.41 -0.02 -2.38
N ARG A 466 -16.82 -0.12 -3.56
CA ARG A 466 -17.26 0.68 -4.69
C ARG A 466 -18.70 0.32 -5.06
N TRP A 467 -19.54 1.35 -5.12
CA TRP A 467 -20.99 1.26 -5.26
C TRP A 467 -21.49 0.93 -6.67
N HIS A 468 -20.71 1.21 -7.71
CA HIS A 468 -21.25 1.25 -9.07
C HIS A 468 -21.21 -0.07 -9.84
N VAL A 469 -20.80 -1.17 -9.25
CA VAL A 469 -20.85 -2.46 -9.96
C VAL A 469 -21.03 -3.61 -8.99
N GLY A 470 -22.23 -4.18 -8.94
CA GLY A 470 -22.53 -5.48 -8.34
C GLY A 470 -21.73 -5.82 -7.09
N VAL A 471 -21.89 -5.02 -6.04
CA VAL A 471 -21.06 -5.08 -4.86
C VAL A 471 -21.17 -6.42 -4.17
N ARG A 472 -20.09 -7.16 -4.11
CA ARG A 472 -19.97 -8.35 -3.27
C ARG A 472 -19.67 -7.94 -1.83
N LYS A 473 -20.73 -7.71 -1.04
CA LYS A 473 -20.63 -7.30 0.36
C LYS A 473 -19.88 -8.31 1.23
N ASP A 474 -19.95 -9.58 0.91
CA ASP A 474 -19.18 -10.63 1.60
C ASP A 474 -17.69 -10.41 1.45
N LEU A 475 -17.24 -10.02 0.25
CA LEU A 475 -15.84 -9.74 -0.02
C LEU A 475 -15.36 -8.48 0.72
N LEU A 476 -16.23 -7.46 0.82
CA LEU A 476 -15.97 -6.26 1.62
C LEU A 476 -15.71 -6.62 3.10
N ILE A 477 -16.59 -7.45 3.67
CA ILE A 477 -16.46 -7.90 5.07
C ILE A 477 -15.15 -8.67 5.26
N LYS A 478 -14.83 -9.60 4.35
CA LYS A 478 -13.59 -10.37 4.40
C LYS A 478 -12.35 -9.47 4.30
N ARG A 479 -12.38 -8.44 3.45
CA ARG A 479 -11.28 -7.45 3.37
C ARG A 479 -11.10 -6.67 4.65
N ALA A 480 -12.20 -6.25 5.28
CA ALA A 480 -12.12 -5.54 6.55
C ALA A 480 -11.49 -6.40 7.65
N ILE A 481 -11.90 -7.68 7.75
CA ILE A 481 -11.34 -8.64 8.70
C ILE A 481 -9.86 -8.89 8.41
N PHE A 482 -9.52 -9.15 7.15
CA PHE A 482 -8.15 -9.44 6.74
C PHE A 482 -7.20 -8.27 7.03
N ASN A 483 -7.65 -7.02 6.84
CA ASN A 483 -6.85 -5.82 7.12
C ASN A 483 -7.01 -5.27 8.55
N GLY A 484 -7.78 -5.92 9.41
CA GLY A 484 -7.95 -5.48 10.79
C GLY A 484 -8.63 -4.10 10.92
N THR A 485 -9.59 -3.77 10.05
CA THR A 485 -10.18 -2.42 9.96
C THR A 485 -11.70 -2.46 10.09
N GLY A 486 -12.31 -1.30 10.28
CA GLY A 486 -13.76 -1.14 10.32
C GLY A 486 -14.42 -1.12 8.96
N ILE A 487 -15.71 -0.86 8.95
CA ILE A 487 -16.56 -0.95 7.76
C ILE A 487 -17.43 0.30 7.62
N LEU A 488 -17.57 0.78 6.39
CA LEU A 488 -18.63 1.72 6.04
C LEU A 488 -19.86 0.92 5.59
N VAL A 489 -20.95 1.05 6.33
CA VAL A 489 -22.25 0.50 5.93
C VAL A 489 -22.96 1.48 5.01
N TRP A 490 -23.27 1.01 3.80
CA TRP A 490 -23.99 1.78 2.81
C TRP A 490 -25.09 0.91 2.18
N GLN A 491 -26.35 1.25 2.44
CA GLN A 491 -27.51 0.46 2.00
C GLN A 491 -28.39 1.20 1.00
N ASP A 492 -28.52 2.50 1.12
CA ASP A 492 -29.18 3.33 0.11
C ASP A 492 -28.13 3.90 -0.85
N VAL A 493 -27.89 3.18 -1.95
CA VAL A 493 -26.86 3.51 -2.92
C VAL A 493 -27.50 4.29 -4.07
N PHE A 494 -27.39 5.62 -4.03
CA PHE A 494 -27.94 6.53 -5.04
C PHE A 494 -29.42 6.26 -5.36
N GLY A 495 -30.24 6.09 -4.32
CA GLY A 495 -31.66 5.80 -4.44
C GLY A 495 -32.01 4.33 -4.71
N SER A 496 -31.01 3.46 -4.80
CA SER A 496 -31.21 2.02 -4.86
C SER A 496 -31.00 1.38 -3.50
N TRP A 497 -32.06 0.74 -2.98
CA TRP A 497 -31.96 0.06 -1.70
C TRP A 497 -31.29 -1.30 -1.84
N LEU A 498 -30.10 -1.43 -1.32
CA LEU A 498 -29.25 -2.63 -1.36
C LEU A 498 -28.85 -3.05 0.05
N PRO A 499 -29.78 -3.64 0.84
CA PRO A 499 -29.51 -3.98 2.23
C PRO A 499 -28.50 -5.11 2.37
N TYR A 500 -27.83 -5.15 3.52
CA TYR A 500 -27.08 -6.33 3.96
C TYR A 500 -28.08 -7.42 4.40
N ASN A 501 -27.81 -8.66 4.01
CA ASN A 501 -28.59 -9.79 4.50
C ASN A 501 -28.25 -10.12 5.96
N LYS A 502 -29.03 -10.99 6.60
CA LYS A 502 -28.85 -11.35 8.02
C LYS A 502 -27.50 -11.98 8.35
N LEU A 503 -26.93 -12.76 7.43
CA LEU A 503 -25.61 -13.38 7.63
C LEU A 503 -24.51 -12.32 7.60
N GLN A 504 -24.58 -11.39 6.66
CA GLN A 504 -23.66 -10.26 6.55
C GLN A 504 -23.74 -9.34 7.77
N GLN A 505 -24.95 -9.04 8.24
CA GLN A 505 -25.15 -8.26 9.46
C GLN A 505 -24.54 -8.95 10.68
N ALA A 506 -24.78 -10.25 10.84
CA ALA A 506 -24.21 -11.05 11.92
C ALA A 506 -22.67 -11.13 11.84
N ALA A 507 -22.11 -11.27 10.63
CA ALA A 507 -20.66 -11.27 10.42
C ALA A 507 -20.04 -9.93 10.82
N ILE A 508 -20.63 -8.79 10.42
CA ILE A 508 -20.14 -7.45 10.82
C ILE A 508 -20.23 -7.28 12.34
N LYS A 509 -21.34 -7.70 12.95
CA LYS A 509 -21.51 -7.64 14.41
C LYS A 509 -20.47 -8.47 15.15
N LYS A 510 -20.20 -9.70 14.68
CA LYS A 510 -19.15 -10.57 15.24
C LYS A 510 -17.77 -9.93 15.07
N TRP A 511 -17.46 -9.42 13.87
CA TRP A 511 -16.19 -8.76 13.60
C TRP A 511 -15.98 -7.52 14.48
N LYS A 512 -17.01 -6.70 14.65
CA LYS A 512 -16.94 -5.54 15.56
C LYS A 512 -16.63 -5.96 17.00
N HIS A 513 -17.21 -7.05 17.48
CA HIS A 513 -16.95 -7.60 18.81
C HIS A 513 -15.49 -8.04 18.96
N ILE A 514 -14.99 -8.86 18.03
CA ILE A 514 -13.61 -9.34 18.03
C ILE A 514 -12.63 -8.15 17.95
N TRP A 515 -12.88 -7.19 17.05
CA TRP A 515 -12.02 -6.03 16.89
C TRP A 515 -11.94 -5.19 18.18
N ARG A 516 -13.06 -4.96 18.86
CA ARG A 516 -13.09 -4.19 20.10
C ARG A 516 -12.39 -4.90 21.25
N GLU A 517 -12.59 -6.19 21.37
CA GLU A 517 -11.94 -7.02 22.40
C GLU A 517 -10.42 -7.06 22.21
N HIS A 518 -9.97 -7.06 20.96
CA HIS A 518 -8.55 -7.17 20.60
C HIS A 518 -7.99 -5.89 19.97
N LYS A 519 -8.53 -4.74 20.37
CA LYS A 519 -8.14 -3.43 19.85
C LYS A 519 -6.64 -3.17 19.96
N ALA A 520 -5.99 -3.58 21.06
CA ALA A 520 -4.56 -3.42 21.25
C ALA A 520 -3.71 -4.11 20.16
N ASN A 521 -4.20 -5.21 19.59
CA ASN A 521 -3.57 -5.88 18.47
C ASN A 521 -3.82 -5.12 17.15
N TYR A 522 -5.09 -4.80 16.87
CA TYR A 522 -5.44 -4.19 15.58
C TYR A 522 -4.97 -2.74 15.42
N GLN A 523 -4.70 -2.03 16.51
CA GLN A 523 -4.14 -0.67 16.50
C GLN A 523 -2.63 -0.62 16.75
N SER A 524 -1.98 -1.78 16.85
CA SER A 524 -0.55 -1.87 17.08
C SER A 524 0.27 -1.28 15.93
N SER A 525 1.35 -0.60 16.30
CA SER A 525 2.35 -0.08 15.37
C SER A 525 3.23 -1.18 14.75
N SER A 526 3.10 -2.42 15.22
CA SER A 526 3.92 -3.57 14.82
C SER A 526 3.22 -4.52 13.83
N ALA A 527 2.01 -4.18 13.36
CA ALA A 527 1.29 -4.99 12.38
C ALA A 527 2.09 -5.24 11.11
N VAL A 528 2.04 -6.47 10.57
CA VAL A 528 2.79 -6.89 9.38
C VAL A 528 1.82 -7.44 8.34
N PRO A 529 1.76 -6.82 7.14
CA PRO A 529 1.00 -7.37 6.03
C PRO A 529 1.70 -8.58 5.43
N LEU A 530 0.93 -9.49 4.86
CA LEU A 530 1.41 -10.67 4.16
C LEU A 530 2.48 -11.44 4.94
N TYR A 531 2.22 -11.66 6.22
CA TYR A 531 3.05 -12.51 7.08
C TYR A 531 3.26 -13.89 6.43
N PRO A 532 4.49 -14.44 6.46
CA PRO A 532 4.81 -15.70 5.78
C PRO A 532 3.90 -16.87 6.18
N THR A 533 3.39 -17.59 5.19
CA THR A 533 2.60 -18.81 5.34
C THR A 533 3.31 -20.01 4.73
N LEU A 534 2.94 -21.21 5.16
CA LEU A 534 3.57 -22.46 4.73
C LEU A 534 2.84 -23.17 3.58
N GLN A 535 1.68 -22.66 3.20
CA GLN A 535 0.83 -23.27 2.16
C GLN A 535 0.61 -22.29 1.00
N SER A 536 0.73 -22.77 -0.22
CA SER A 536 0.42 -21.98 -1.42
C SER A 536 -1.06 -21.60 -1.43
N GLY A 537 -1.36 -20.33 -1.75
CA GLY A 537 -2.71 -19.78 -1.75
C GLY A 537 -3.27 -19.44 -0.37
N LEU A 538 -2.49 -19.63 0.68
CA LEU A 538 -2.78 -19.14 2.01
C LEU A 538 -2.08 -17.80 2.24
N TYR A 539 -2.80 -16.80 2.73
CA TYR A 539 -2.30 -15.46 2.98
C TYR A 539 -2.60 -15.08 4.42
N CYS A 540 -1.72 -14.27 5.02
CA CYS A 540 -1.85 -13.90 6.42
C CYS A 540 -1.46 -12.44 6.63
N ASN A 541 -2.20 -11.73 7.48
CA ASN A 541 -1.75 -10.48 8.09
C ASN A 541 -1.60 -10.70 9.58
N ALA A 542 -0.49 -10.23 10.17
CA ALA A 542 -0.19 -10.39 11.59
C ALA A 542 -0.35 -9.07 12.33
N PHE A 543 -0.98 -9.13 13.49
CA PHE A 543 -1.23 -8.00 14.38
C PHE A 543 -0.70 -8.29 15.78
N PRO A 544 0.63 -8.12 16.02
CA PRO A 544 1.20 -8.24 17.35
C PRO A 544 0.69 -7.11 18.24
N SER A 545 0.42 -7.38 19.52
CA SER A 545 0.21 -6.30 20.49
C SER A 545 1.53 -5.57 20.77
N ASP A 546 1.48 -4.26 21.05
CA ASP A 546 2.68 -3.46 21.29
C ASP A 546 3.45 -3.89 22.55
N ASP A 547 2.78 -4.54 23.49
CA ASP A 547 3.41 -5.13 24.70
C ASP A 547 4.02 -6.53 24.46
N GLY A 548 3.88 -7.06 23.24
CA GLY A 548 4.42 -8.35 22.83
C GLY A 548 3.73 -9.58 23.43
N ARG A 549 2.61 -9.40 24.15
CA ARG A 549 1.93 -10.51 24.86
C ARG A 549 1.03 -11.36 23.99
N SER A 550 0.67 -10.87 22.82
CA SER A 550 -0.18 -11.62 21.90
C SER A 550 0.04 -11.21 20.45
N VAL A 551 -0.30 -12.12 19.54
CA VAL A 551 -0.37 -11.86 18.11
C VAL A 551 -1.69 -12.39 17.59
N ILE A 552 -2.38 -11.61 16.76
CA ILE A 552 -3.51 -12.07 15.98
C ILE A 552 -3.09 -12.25 14.53
N TYR A 553 -3.38 -13.40 13.97
CA TYR A 553 -3.17 -13.75 12.58
C TYR A 553 -4.52 -13.79 11.86
N SER A 554 -4.75 -12.86 10.93
CA SER A 554 -5.89 -12.92 10.02
C SER A 554 -5.47 -13.71 8.79
N VAL A 555 -5.93 -14.94 8.66
CA VAL A 555 -5.53 -15.88 7.62
C VAL A 555 -6.65 -16.03 6.60
N TYR A 556 -6.32 -15.96 5.31
CA TYR A 556 -7.26 -16.14 4.19
C TYR A 556 -6.79 -17.24 3.25
N ASN A 557 -7.68 -18.17 2.96
CA ASN A 557 -7.45 -19.23 1.98
C ASN A 557 -8.04 -18.83 0.62
N ASP A 558 -7.18 -18.54 -0.35
CA ASP A 558 -7.59 -18.19 -1.73
C ASP A 558 -7.71 -19.42 -2.67
N THR A 559 -7.61 -20.63 -2.15
CA THR A 559 -7.79 -21.85 -2.94
C THR A 559 -9.26 -22.27 -2.99
N ASN A 560 -9.57 -23.17 -3.91
CA ASN A 560 -10.90 -23.78 -4.01
C ASN A 560 -11.08 -24.99 -3.09
N GLU A 561 -10.06 -25.32 -2.30
CA GLU A 561 -10.06 -26.46 -1.39
C GLU A 561 -9.80 -25.98 0.05
N GLU A 562 -10.23 -26.75 1.01
CA GLU A 562 -9.92 -26.52 2.41
C GLU A 562 -8.44 -26.83 2.67
N ILE A 563 -7.74 -25.91 3.33
CA ILE A 563 -6.35 -26.11 3.76
C ILE A 563 -6.35 -26.61 5.20
N ARG A 564 -5.68 -27.74 5.44
CA ARG A 564 -5.48 -28.34 6.75
C ARG A 564 -4.02 -28.63 7.01
N GLY A 565 -3.58 -28.48 8.25
CA GLY A 565 -2.23 -28.79 8.70
C GLY A 565 -1.42 -27.54 9.00
N ASP A 566 -0.19 -27.46 8.53
CA ASP A 566 0.76 -26.42 8.83
C ASP A 566 0.38 -25.13 8.12
N LEU A 567 0.06 -24.08 8.88
CA LEU A 567 -0.41 -22.81 8.35
C LEU A 567 0.70 -21.77 8.27
N LEU A 568 1.38 -21.54 9.40
CA LEU A 568 2.43 -20.55 9.52
C LEU A 568 3.35 -20.86 10.71
N THR A 569 4.50 -20.21 10.75
CA THR A 569 5.42 -20.25 11.88
C THR A 569 5.34 -18.96 12.70
N CYS A 570 5.56 -19.04 13.99
CA CYS A 570 5.77 -17.89 14.86
C CYS A 570 7.09 -18.02 15.62
N THR A 571 7.54 -16.92 16.20
CA THR A 571 8.78 -16.91 16.99
C THR A 571 8.62 -17.84 18.19
N SER A 572 9.63 -18.68 18.43
CA SER A 572 9.65 -19.52 19.63
C SER A 572 9.67 -18.65 20.88
N SER A 573 8.62 -18.74 21.64
CA SER A 573 8.43 -18.09 22.92
C SER A 573 7.46 -18.94 23.73
N GLU A 574 7.37 -18.69 25.02
CA GLU A 574 6.51 -19.46 25.91
C GLU A 574 5.03 -19.20 25.61
N ILE A 575 4.48 -19.94 24.62
CA ILE A 575 3.07 -19.81 24.22
C ILE A 575 2.18 -20.35 25.36
N THR A 576 1.31 -19.48 25.88
CA THR A 576 0.38 -19.80 26.95
C THR A 576 -0.98 -20.27 26.44
N SER A 577 -1.43 -19.75 25.28
CA SER A 577 -2.67 -20.21 24.66
C SER A 577 -2.70 -19.92 23.16
N VAL A 578 -3.49 -20.70 22.45
CA VAL A 578 -3.88 -20.46 21.05
C VAL A 578 -5.38 -20.69 20.89
N GLU A 579 -6.04 -19.82 20.17
CA GLU A 579 -7.48 -19.90 19.91
C GLU A 579 -7.84 -19.38 18.51
N GLU A 580 -8.86 -19.96 17.90
CA GLU A 580 -9.44 -19.48 16.64
C GLU A 580 -10.74 -18.72 16.96
N LEU A 581 -10.79 -17.42 16.61
CA LEU A 581 -11.83 -16.49 17.05
C LEU A 581 -13.02 -16.40 16.10
N TRP A 582 -12.87 -16.89 14.84
CA TRP A 582 -13.88 -16.67 13.81
C TRP A 582 -14.91 -17.79 13.71
N ASP A 583 -14.48 -19.03 13.60
CA ASP A 583 -15.35 -20.19 13.40
C ASP A 583 -15.23 -21.24 14.52
N ASP A 584 -14.48 -20.94 15.57
CA ASP A 584 -14.17 -21.86 16.68
C ASP A 584 -13.55 -23.19 16.21
N LEU A 585 -12.81 -23.16 15.10
CA LEU A 585 -12.14 -24.34 14.56
C LEU A 585 -10.93 -24.74 15.40
N PRO A 586 -10.63 -26.05 15.50
CA PRO A 586 -9.46 -26.51 16.24
C PRO A 586 -8.16 -25.92 15.66
N VAL A 587 -7.34 -25.31 16.53
CA VAL A 587 -6.02 -24.82 16.22
C VAL A 587 -5.04 -25.32 17.28
N HIS A 588 -3.82 -25.68 16.85
CA HIS A 588 -2.78 -26.24 17.72
C HIS A 588 -1.45 -25.58 17.43
N VAL A 589 -0.61 -25.53 18.46
CA VAL A 589 0.80 -25.15 18.32
C VAL A 589 1.66 -26.38 18.57
N GLU A 590 2.61 -26.61 17.65
CA GLU A 590 3.69 -27.58 17.83
C GLU A 590 4.99 -26.81 18.06
N GLN A 591 5.59 -27.02 19.21
CA GLN A 591 6.86 -26.38 19.56
C GLN A 591 8.00 -27.14 18.91
N LEU A 592 8.82 -26.42 18.15
CA LEU A 592 9.99 -26.93 17.46
C LEU A 592 11.24 -26.19 17.90
N GLU A 593 12.41 -26.70 17.57
CA GLU A 593 13.66 -26.04 17.92
C GLU A 593 13.81 -24.73 17.09
N GLY A 594 13.76 -23.60 17.76
CA GLY A 594 13.95 -22.27 17.16
C GLY A 594 12.69 -21.57 16.64
N TYR A 595 11.55 -22.25 16.51
CA TYR A 595 10.27 -21.67 16.11
C TYR A 595 9.09 -22.56 16.54
N ASP A 596 7.91 -21.99 16.59
CA ASP A 596 6.67 -22.70 16.85
C ASP A 596 5.82 -22.76 15.60
N LEU A 597 5.16 -23.89 15.37
CA LEU A 597 4.34 -24.17 14.20
C LEU A 597 2.85 -24.11 14.55
N ILE A 598 2.11 -23.24 13.88
CA ILE A 598 0.66 -23.13 14.03
C ILE A 598 -0.01 -24.04 13.01
N ARG A 599 -0.80 -24.99 13.52
CA ARG A 599 -1.61 -25.95 12.76
C ARG A 599 -3.08 -25.69 12.93
N GLY A 600 -3.83 -25.79 11.84
CA GLY A 600 -5.27 -25.56 11.88
C GLY A 600 -5.96 -25.89 10.57
N THR A 601 -7.18 -25.37 10.44
CA THR A 601 -8.00 -25.53 9.25
C THR A 601 -8.51 -24.17 8.78
N VAL A 602 -8.38 -23.89 7.48
CA VAL A 602 -8.96 -22.70 6.84
C VAL A 602 -9.80 -23.16 5.66
N LYS A 603 -11.11 -22.90 5.74
CA LYS A 603 -12.06 -23.28 4.68
C LYS A 603 -11.74 -22.60 3.35
N SER A 604 -12.15 -23.21 2.24
CA SER A 604 -12.00 -22.66 0.90
C SER A 604 -12.63 -21.26 0.78
N LYS A 605 -11.86 -20.27 0.29
CA LYS A 605 -12.29 -18.88 0.09
C LYS A 605 -12.80 -18.20 1.38
N GLU A 606 -12.38 -18.67 2.55
CA GLU A 606 -12.79 -18.17 3.85
C GLU A 606 -11.61 -17.66 4.68
N LEU A 607 -11.94 -17.00 5.77
CA LEU A 607 -11.01 -16.44 6.75
C LEU A 607 -10.95 -17.31 8.00
N SER A 608 -9.82 -17.24 8.69
CA SER A 608 -9.64 -17.70 10.07
C SER A 608 -8.89 -16.60 10.84
N ILE A 609 -9.27 -16.37 12.08
CA ILE A 609 -8.63 -15.42 12.97
C ILE A 609 -8.00 -16.20 14.11
N ILE A 610 -6.68 -16.32 14.10
CA ILE A 610 -5.94 -17.10 15.08
C ILE A 610 -5.22 -16.14 16.05
N LYS A 611 -5.50 -16.27 17.34
CA LYS A 611 -4.84 -15.53 18.39
C LYS A 611 -3.86 -16.43 19.12
N VAL A 612 -2.64 -15.96 19.29
CA VAL A 612 -1.58 -16.60 20.08
C VAL A 612 -1.25 -15.67 21.23
N CYS A 613 -1.19 -16.21 22.46
CA CYS A 613 -0.75 -15.49 23.66
C CYS A 613 0.56 -16.08 24.18
N TYR A 614 1.43 -15.20 24.64
CA TYR A 614 2.75 -15.53 25.18
C TYR A 614 2.85 -15.29 26.68
#